data_87ee82fcac74357f01b84e6fe545f045
#
_entry.id   87ee82fcac74357f01b84e6fe545f045
#
_cell.length_a   1.000
_cell.length_b   1.000
_cell.length_c   1.000
_cell.angle_alpha   90.00
_cell.angle_beta   90.00
_cell.angle_gamma   90.00
#
_symmetry.space_group_name_H-M   'P 1'
#
loop_
_entity.id
_entity.type
_entity.pdbx_description
1 polymer ?
#
loop_
_entity_poly.entity_id
_entity_poly.type
_entity_poly.pdbx_seq_one_letter_code
_entity_poly.pdbx_strand_id
1 'polypeptide(L)'
;PLPKIVNISHSGLDKKNSQFYIGAFGVPHELKFSLEIVQAIEYLNEYKNMSIKLLVVGYGANDFFKKYDFNKSYLEIYENVSDTQFYDLIKEVDLVIQLRKKPHGESSGPIVSALVLDKKIITSKDFLDKKIEDKVFVLDNHELDYKKIAEKILECIQVSSNVVNYSEIKNSYTYSNLVKLLDEL
;
A
#
# COMPACT_ATOMS: atom_id res chain seq x y z
N PRO A 1 6.62 6.38 24.43
CA PRO A 1 7.16 5.11 24.01
C PRO A 1 7.48 5.18 22.52
N LEU A 2 8.72 4.86 22.14
CA LEU A 2 9.17 4.85 20.76
C LEU A 2 8.36 3.78 19.98
N PRO A 3 8.09 3.97 18.67
CA PRO A 3 7.49 2.94 17.84
C PRO A 3 8.34 1.66 17.97
N LYS A 4 7.67 0.51 18.10
CA LYS A 4 8.38 -0.77 18.15
C LYS A 4 9.11 -0.96 16.84
N ILE A 5 10.45 -0.89 16.87
CA ILE A 5 11.28 -1.43 15.80
C ILE A 5 11.12 -2.95 15.92
N VAL A 6 10.29 -3.52 15.07
CA VAL A 6 10.13 -4.97 15.01
C VAL A 6 11.34 -5.52 14.24
N ASN A 7 12.30 -6.08 14.97
CA ASN A 7 13.30 -6.94 14.36
C ASN A 7 12.58 -8.19 13.86
N ILE A 8 12.38 -8.30 12.56
CA ILE A 8 11.71 -9.44 11.93
C ILE A 8 12.67 -10.63 12.00
N SER A 9 12.48 -11.46 13.01
CA SER A 9 12.90 -12.87 12.94
C SER A 9 11.78 -13.61 12.21
N HIS A 10 11.96 -14.04 11.00
CA HIS A 10 11.24 -15.01 10.14
C HIS A 10 9.80 -15.49 10.52
N SER A 11 9.05 -14.73 11.30
CA SER A 11 7.67 -15.01 11.66
C SER A 11 6.79 -13.91 11.08
N GLY A 12 5.81 -14.31 10.27
CA GLY A 12 4.80 -13.41 9.68
C GLY A 12 4.12 -12.52 10.72
N LEU A 13 3.37 -11.52 10.26
CA LEU A 13 2.59 -10.64 11.14
C LEU A 13 1.69 -11.47 12.06
N ASP A 14 1.69 -11.13 13.35
CA ASP A 14 0.77 -11.72 14.33
C ASP A 14 -0.66 -11.23 14.07
N LYS A 15 -1.30 -11.77 13.02
CA LYS A 15 -2.68 -11.45 12.65
C LYS A 15 -3.62 -11.97 13.72
N LYS A 16 -4.11 -11.08 14.58
CA LYS A 16 -5.28 -11.36 15.41
C LYS A 16 -6.50 -11.47 14.49
N ASN A 17 -7.36 -12.46 14.72
CA ASN A 17 -8.49 -12.91 13.88
C ASN A 17 -9.52 -11.85 13.43
N SER A 18 -9.32 -10.55 13.68
CA SER A 18 -10.23 -9.47 13.29
C SER A 18 -9.52 -8.19 12.83
N GLN A 19 -8.19 -8.24 12.60
CA GLN A 19 -7.39 -7.06 12.27
C GLN A 19 -7.14 -6.97 10.77
N PHE A 20 -7.45 -5.81 10.16
CA PHE A 20 -7.22 -5.55 8.74
C PHE A 20 -5.90 -4.80 8.55
N TYR A 21 -5.05 -5.28 7.66
CA TYR A 21 -3.73 -4.73 7.42
C TYR A 21 -3.66 -3.99 6.08
N ILE A 22 -3.24 -2.73 6.12
CA ILE A 22 -3.00 -1.90 4.93
C ILE A 22 -1.50 -1.65 4.82
N GLY A 23 -0.90 -1.84 3.64
CA GLY A 23 0.50 -1.61 3.39
C GLY A 23 0.75 -0.39 2.50
N ALA A 24 1.60 0.54 2.93
CA ALA A 24 2.16 1.62 2.14
C ALA A 24 3.66 1.38 1.94
N PHE A 25 4.09 1.20 0.70
CA PHE A 25 5.43 0.74 0.36
C PHE A 25 6.27 1.81 -0.33
N GLY A 26 7.55 1.92 0.07
CA GLY A 26 8.51 2.92 -0.40
C GLY A 26 8.65 4.10 0.56
N VAL A 27 9.60 4.99 0.27
CA VAL A 27 9.90 6.16 1.12
C VAL A 27 8.66 7.02 1.32
N PRO A 28 8.21 7.27 2.57
CA PRO A 28 7.07 8.13 2.82
C PRO A 28 7.41 9.59 2.46
N HIS A 29 6.43 10.28 1.91
CA HIS A 29 6.59 11.66 1.46
C HIS A 29 5.25 12.36 1.35
N GLU A 30 5.22 13.70 1.50
CA GLU A 30 4.01 14.51 1.33
C GLU A 30 3.39 14.36 -0.08
N LEU A 31 4.23 14.18 -1.12
CA LEU A 31 3.75 13.91 -2.49
C LEU A 31 3.12 12.52 -2.66
N LYS A 32 3.20 11.66 -1.66
CA LYS A 32 2.58 10.33 -1.62
C LYS A 32 1.36 10.28 -0.70
N PHE A 33 0.89 11.40 -0.22
CA PHE A 33 -0.22 11.48 0.73
C PHE A 33 0.03 10.66 2.02
N SER A 34 1.31 10.55 2.43
CA SER A 34 1.66 9.66 3.55
C SER A 34 1.02 10.09 4.87
N LEU A 35 0.85 11.38 5.10
CA LEU A 35 0.18 11.91 6.29
C LEU A 35 -1.32 11.70 6.22
N GLU A 36 -1.92 11.98 5.07
CA GLU A 36 -3.35 11.83 4.82
C GLU A 36 -3.77 10.35 4.92
N ILE A 37 -2.90 9.40 4.54
CA ILE A 37 -3.14 7.96 4.73
C ILE A 37 -3.19 7.63 6.22
N VAL A 38 -2.23 8.09 7.03
CA VAL A 38 -2.22 7.85 8.49
C VAL A 38 -3.47 8.45 9.13
N GLN A 39 -3.84 9.68 8.78
CA GLN A 39 -5.05 10.35 9.27
C GLN A 39 -6.33 9.60 8.88
N ALA A 40 -6.38 9.01 7.68
CA ALA A 40 -7.51 8.17 7.25
C ALA A 40 -7.65 6.91 8.11
N ILE A 41 -6.54 6.24 8.44
CA ILE A 41 -6.55 5.08 9.32
C ILE A 41 -6.97 5.47 10.75
N GLU A 42 -6.46 6.59 11.26
CA GLU A 42 -6.87 7.12 12.57
C GLU A 42 -8.38 7.37 12.60
N TYR A 43 -8.90 8.07 11.59
CA TYR A 43 -10.33 8.34 11.47
C TYR A 43 -11.17 7.05 11.44
N LEU A 44 -10.76 6.05 10.69
CA LEU A 44 -11.48 4.77 10.61
C LEU A 44 -11.45 4.01 11.94
N ASN A 45 -10.33 4.01 12.64
CA ASN A 45 -10.21 3.34 13.94
C ASN A 45 -10.97 4.06 15.04
N GLU A 46 -10.89 5.39 15.12
CA GLU A 46 -11.49 6.17 16.21
C GLU A 46 -12.99 6.42 16.01
N TYR A 47 -13.40 6.77 14.78
CA TYR A 47 -14.79 7.20 14.53
C TYR A 47 -15.66 6.15 13.86
N LYS A 48 -15.06 5.10 13.25
CA LYS A 48 -15.79 3.99 12.64
C LYS A 48 -15.59 2.68 13.40
N ASN A 49 -14.88 2.74 14.54
CA ASN A 49 -14.63 1.59 15.43
C ASN A 49 -14.05 0.38 14.69
N MET A 50 -13.14 0.65 13.74
CA MET A 50 -12.45 -0.39 12.98
C MET A 50 -11.15 -0.80 13.67
N SER A 51 -10.61 -1.95 13.32
CA SER A 51 -9.31 -2.44 13.78
C SER A 51 -8.36 -2.56 12.59
N ILE A 52 -7.83 -1.41 12.14
CA ILE A 52 -6.92 -1.34 11.00
C ILE A 52 -5.50 -1.07 11.48
N LYS A 53 -4.54 -1.81 10.94
CA LYS A 53 -3.10 -1.57 11.06
C LYS A 53 -2.56 -1.02 9.75
N LEU A 54 -1.68 -0.02 9.85
CA LEU A 54 -0.94 0.53 8.72
C LEU A 54 0.52 0.09 8.82
N LEU A 55 0.98 -0.67 7.83
CA LEU A 55 2.38 -0.99 7.64
C LEU A 55 2.99 0.02 6.68
N VAL A 56 4.01 0.74 7.11
CA VAL A 56 4.83 1.58 6.23
C VAL A 56 6.18 0.91 6.06
N VAL A 57 6.50 0.55 4.82
CA VAL A 57 7.72 -0.18 4.48
C VAL A 57 8.59 0.70 3.59
N GLY A 58 9.61 1.34 4.16
CA GLY A 58 10.47 2.23 3.37
C GLY A 58 11.52 2.97 4.19
N TYR A 59 12.59 3.33 3.52
CA TYR A 59 13.69 4.07 4.11
C TYR A 59 13.24 5.44 4.64
N GLY A 60 13.74 5.84 5.82
CA GLY A 60 13.46 7.14 6.43
C GLY A 60 12.04 7.29 7.00
N ALA A 61 11.27 6.21 7.10
CA ALA A 61 9.89 6.26 7.57
C ALA A 61 9.79 6.65 9.05
N ASN A 62 10.70 6.16 9.90
CA ASN A 62 10.74 6.53 11.31
C ASN A 62 10.96 8.04 11.48
N ASP A 63 11.94 8.61 10.79
CA ASP A 63 12.24 10.04 10.88
C ASP A 63 11.11 10.90 10.31
N PHE A 64 10.50 10.44 9.20
CA PHE A 64 9.36 11.12 8.60
C PHE A 64 8.19 11.23 9.59
N PHE A 65 7.73 10.11 10.16
CA PHE A 65 6.57 10.12 11.04
C PHE A 65 6.86 10.72 12.42
N LYS A 66 8.10 10.61 12.91
CA LYS A 66 8.54 11.29 14.14
C LYS A 66 8.44 12.82 14.01
N LYS A 67 8.78 13.38 12.85
CA LYS A 67 8.68 14.83 12.59
C LYS A 67 7.24 15.36 12.77
N TYR A 68 6.24 14.50 12.51
CA TYR A 68 4.82 14.86 12.63
C TYR A 68 4.14 14.30 13.89
N ASP A 69 4.93 13.81 14.86
CA ASP A 69 4.45 13.24 16.13
C ASP A 69 3.46 12.08 15.97
N PHE A 70 3.55 11.35 14.86
CA PHE A 70 2.78 10.14 14.65
C PHE A 70 3.46 8.95 15.33
N ASN A 71 3.03 8.68 16.57
CA ASN A 71 3.42 7.50 17.34
C ASN A 71 2.16 6.77 17.80
N LYS A 72 1.51 6.08 16.88
CA LYS A 72 0.21 5.45 17.12
C LYS A 72 0.34 3.92 17.12
N SER A 73 -0.42 3.27 17.99
CA SER A 73 -0.41 1.81 18.13
C SER A 73 -0.83 1.05 16.86
N TYR A 74 -1.48 1.72 15.93
CA TYR A 74 -1.91 1.15 14.65
C TYR A 74 -0.88 1.36 13.52
N LEU A 75 0.21 2.11 13.74
CA LEU A 75 1.28 2.35 12.76
C LEU A 75 2.46 1.43 13.04
N GLU A 76 2.82 0.62 12.07
CA GLU A 76 3.99 -0.25 12.10
C GLU A 76 4.96 0.14 11.00
N ILE A 77 6.23 0.39 11.36
CA ILE A 77 7.25 0.90 10.45
C ILE A 77 8.34 -0.15 10.25
N TYR A 78 8.65 -0.41 8.99
CA TYR A 78 9.69 -1.35 8.55
C TYR A 78 10.70 -0.63 7.66
N GLU A 79 11.94 -0.55 8.12
CA GLU A 79 13.06 0.05 7.38
C GLU A 79 14.14 -1.00 7.10
N ASN A 80 14.91 -0.75 6.06
CA ASN A 80 16.05 -1.60 5.71
C ASN A 80 15.69 -3.09 5.53
N VAL A 81 14.49 -3.35 5.00
CA VAL A 81 14.04 -4.70 4.68
C VAL A 81 14.75 -5.22 3.42
N SER A 82 15.06 -6.52 3.39
CA SER A 82 15.51 -7.18 2.18
C SER A 82 14.37 -7.31 1.15
N ASP A 83 14.71 -7.60 -0.11
CA ASP A 83 13.71 -7.84 -1.16
C ASP A 83 12.74 -8.97 -0.77
N THR A 84 13.25 -10.05 -0.18
CA THR A 84 12.41 -11.16 0.30
C THR A 84 11.43 -10.69 1.37
N GLN A 85 11.91 -9.96 2.38
CA GLN A 85 11.05 -9.41 3.43
C GLN A 85 10.03 -8.42 2.88
N PHE A 86 10.41 -7.61 1.88
CA PHE A 86 9.50 -6.69 1.21
C PHE A 86 8.33 -7.44 0.55
N TYR A 87 8.61 -8.52 -0.20
CA TYR A 87 7.59 -9.36 -0.80
C TYR A 87 6.72 -10.07 0.25
N ASP A 88 7.31 -10.55 1.33
CA ASP A 88 6.58 -11.21 2.40
C ASP A 88 5.63 -10.23 3.11
N LEU A 89 6.05 -8.99 3.35
CA LEU A 89 5.17 -7.95 3.89
C LEU A 89 4.01 -7.61 2.95
N ILE A 90 4.23 -7.59 1.62
CA ILE A 90 3.11 -7.42 0.67
C ILE A 90 2.15 -8.61 0.74
N LYS A 91 2.60 -9.85 0.90
CA LYS A 91 1.72 -11.02 1.09
C LYS A 91 0.87 -10.93 2.35
N GLU A 92 1.42 -10.35 3.41
CA GLU A 92 0.74 -10.27 4.71
C GLU A 92 -0.35 -9.20 4.79
N VAL A 93 -0.28 -8.13 4.00
CA VAL A 93 -1.32 -7.10 4.01
C VAL A 93 -2.57 -7.53 3.24
N ASP A 94 -3.71 -6.98 3.61
CA ASP A 94 -5.01 -7.21 2.95
C ASP A 94 -5.26 -6.23 1.80
N LEU A 95 -4.62 -5.05 1.88
CA LEU A 95 -4.74 -3.95 0.93
C LEU A 95 -3.41 -3.23 0.78
N VAL A 96 -3.01 -2.91 -0.44
CA VAL A 96 -1.87 -2.04 -0.73
C VAL A 96 -2.39 -0.66 -1.13
N ILE A 97 -1.86 0.40 -0.51
CA ILE A 97 -2.18 1.78 -0.85
C ILE A 97 -0.94 2.51 -1.39
N GLN A 98 -1.04 3.02 -2.62
CA GLN A 98 0.05 3.72 -3.31
C GLN A 98 -0.50 4.98 -3.98
N LEU A 99 -0.39 6.12 -3.31
CA LEU A 99 -0.91 7.40 -3.80
C LEU A 99 0.23 8.33 -4.24
N ARG A 100 -0.04 9.20 -5.20
CA ARG A 100 0.88 10.27 -5.64
C ARG A 100 0.13 11.53 -6.05
N LYS A 101 0.64 12.69 -5.62
CA LYS A 101 0.08 14.02 -6.00
C LYS A 101 0.38 14.39 -7.45
N LYS A 102 1.50 13.90 -7.99
CA LYS A 102 1.93 14.18 -9.37
C LYS A 102 2.51 12.92 -10.00
N PRO A 103 2.17 12.61 -11.25
CA PRO A 103 2.81 11.55 -12.00
C PRO A 103 4.26 11.94 -12.30
N HIS A 104 5.18 10.99 -12.17
CA HIS A 104 6.58 11.18 -12.55
C HIS A 104 7.02 10.21 -13.64
N GLY A 105 6.06 9.55 -14.31
CA GLY A 105 6.36 8.60 -15.39
C GLY A 105 6.99 7.28 -14.95
N GLU A 106 7.11 7.06 -13.64
CA GLU A 106 7.68 5.83 -13.09
C GLU A 106 6.59 4.77 -12.85
N SER A 107 6.87 3.53 -13.27
CA SER A 107 6.08 2.38 -12.82
C SER A 107 6.32 2.13 -11.34
N SER A 108 5.26 1.80 -10.60
CA SER A 108 5.39 1.48 -9.18
C SER A 108 5.71 0.00 -8.98
N GLY A 109 6.94 -0.32 -8.59
CA GLY A 109 7.30 -1.67 -8.18
C GLY A 109 6.33 -2.28 -7.16
N PRO A 110 5.95 -1.58 -6.08
CA PRO A 110 4.94 -2.04 -5.14
C PRO A 110 3.58 -2.37 -5.77
N ILE A 111 3.09 -1.59 -6.73
CA ILE A 111 1.83 -1.89 -7.44
C ILE A 111 1.97 -3.18 -8.26
N VAL A 112 3.05 -3.31 -9.02
CA VAL A 112 3.31 -4.53 -9.82
C VAL A 112 3.40 -5.75 -8.92
N SER A 113 4.14 -5.67 -7.81
CA SER A 113 4.26 -6.76 -6.83
C SER A 113 2.91 -7.13 -6.20
N ALA A 114 2.08 -6.13 -5.86
CA ALA A 114 0.75 -6.34 -5.31
C ALA A 114 -0.20 -7.01 -6.31
N LEU A 115 -0.15 -6.62 -7.61
CA LEU A 115 -0.90 -7.26 -8.68
C LEU A 115 -0.53 -8.74 -8.84
N VAL A 116 0.78 -9.04 -8.86
CA VAL A 116 1.29 -10.43 -8.96
C VAL A 116 0.84 -11.28 -7.77
N LEU A 117 0.69 -10.67 -6.60
CA LEU A 117 0.28 -11.33 -5.35
C LEU A 117 -1.24 -11.28 -5.10
N ASP A 118 -2.04 -10.89 -6.09
CA ASP A 118 -3.52 -10.78 -6.01
C ASP A 118 -4.02 -9.91 -4.86
N LYS A 119 -3.28 -8.85 -4.53
CA LYS A 119 -3.69 -7.92 -3.48
C LYS A 119 -4.64 -6.86 -4.00
N LYS A 120 -5.60 -6.44 -3.17
CA LYS A 120 -6.38 -5.24 -3.43
C LYS A 120 -5.46 -4.03 -3.44
N ILE A 121 -5.70 -3.07 -4.33
CA ILE A 121 -4.84 -1.91 -4.49
C ILE A 121 -5.68 -0.66 -4.57
N ILE A 122 -5.33 0.35 -3.77
CA ILE A 122 -5.80 1.73 -3.94
C ILE A 122 -4.64 2.55 -4.51
N THR A 123 -4.90 3.29 -5.60
CA THR A 123 -3.88 4.14 -6.22
C THR A 123 -4.47 5.42 -6.80
N SER A 124 -3.61 6.36 -7.14
CA SER A 124 -3.99 7.62 -7.77
C SER A 124 -4.25 7.42 -9.26
N LYS A 125 -5.25 8.13 -9.81
CA LYS A 125 -5.63 8.08 -11.22
C LYS A 125 -4.44 8.33 -12.16
N ASP A 126 -3.65 9.35 -11.88
CA ASP A 126 -2.52 9.76 -12.73
C ASP A 126 -1.29 8.85 -12.62
N PHE A 127 -1.39 7.78 -11.83
CA PHE A 127 -0.30 6.84 -11.56
C PHE A 127 -0.55 5.45 -12.17
N LEU A 128 -1.54 5.35 -13.04
CA LEU A 128 -1.97 4.10 -13.61
C LEU A 128 -1.58 3.95 -15.07
N ASP A 129 -1.08 2.76 -15.42
CA ASP A 129 -1.19 2.24 -16.77
C ASP A 129 -2.68 1.97 -17.04
N LYS A 130 -3.21 2.48 -18.17
CA LYS A 130 -4.60 2.27 -18.59
C LYS A 130 -5.02 0.79 -18.63
N LYS A 131 -4.05 -0.13 -18.80
CA LYS A 131 -4.29 -1.58 -18.81
C LYS A 131 -4.74 -2.16 -17.47
N ILE A 132 -4.50 -1.46 -16.36
CA ILE A 132 -4.82 -1.93 -15.02
C ILE A 132 -5.87 -1.07 -14.32
N GLU A 133 -6.37 -0.01 -14.95
CA GLU A 133 -7.31 0.93 -14.35
C GLU A 133 -8.58 0.23 -13.85
N ASP A 134 -9.09 -0.74 -14.60
CA ASP A 134 -10.29 -1.53 -14.23
C ASP A 134 -10.02 -2.57 -13.12
N LYS A 135 -8.77 -2.77 -12.73
CA LYS A 135 -8.35 -3.81 -11.79
C LYS A 135 -7.97 -3.29 -10.41
N VAL A 136 -8.04 -1.99 -10.21
CA VAL A 136 -7.62 -1.32 -8.97
C VAL A 136 -8.65 -0.28 -8.54
N PHE A 137 -8.64 0.05 -7.26
CA PHE A 137 -9.46 1.14 -6.72
C PHE A 137 -8.75 2.47 -6.95
N VAL A 138 -9.33 3.33 -7.77
CA VAL A 138 -8.72 4.59 -8.17
C VAL A 138 -9.22 5.75 -7.35
N LEU A 139 -8.31 6.63 -6.94
CA LEU A 139 -8.61 7.92 -6.33
C LEU A 139 -8.18 9.06 -7.25
N ASP A 140 -9.05 10.02 -7.42
CA ASP A 140 -8.71 11.29 -8.07
C ASP A 140 -7.84 12.12 -7.12
N ASN A 141 -6.74 12.68 -7.64
CA ASN A 141 -5.79 13.47 -6.86
C ASN A 141 -6.28 14.88 -6.55
N HIS A 142 -7.33 15.34 -7.25
CA HIS A 142 -7.88 16.67 -7.01
C HIS A 142 -8.57 16.72 -5.65
N GLU A 143 -8.07 17.63 -4.79
CA GLU A 143 -8.61 17.84 -3.45
C GLU A 143 -8.70 16.55 -2.59
N LEU A 144 -7.71 15.65 -2.76
CA LEU A 144 -7.64 14.43 -2.00
C LEU A 144 -7.26 14.72 -0.55
N ASP A 145 -8.17 14.40 0.36
CA ASP A 145 -7.99 14.49 1.81
C ASP A 145 -8.10 13.10 2.48
N TYR A 146 -7.87 13.05 3.78
CA TYR A 146 -7.94 11.82 4.56
C TYR A 146 -9.35 11.19 4.56
N LYS A 147 -10.44 11.98 4.42
CA LYS A 147 -11.81 11.44 4.41
C LYS A 147 -12.10 10.70 3.11
N LYS A 148 -11.72 11.27 1.97
CA LYS A 148 -11.84 10.60 0.67
C LYS A 148 -11.02 9.31 0.62
N ILE A 149 -9.82 9.31 1.24
CA ILE A 149 -9.00 8.11 1.38
C ILE A 149 -9.72 7.07 2.25
N ALA A 150 -10.27 7.48 3.39
CA ALA A 150 -11.01 6.61 4.29
C ALA A 150 -12.25 5.98 3.63
N GLU A 151 -13.01 6.75 2.88
CA GLU A 151 -14.16 6.29 2.10
C GLU A 151 -13.75 5.23 1.07
N LYS A 152 -12.66 5.45 0.34
CA LYS A 152 -12.13 4.48 -0.63
C LYS A 152 -11.64 3.20 0.05
N ILE A 153 -11.03 3.30 1.22
CA ILE A 153 -10.64 2.12 2.03
C ILE A 153 -11.90 1.31 2.42
N LEU A 154 -12.96 1.98 2.88
CA LEU A 154 -14.22 1.31 3.23
C LEU A 154 -14.85 0.60 2.01
N GLU A 155 -14.90 1.28 0.86
CA GLU A 155 -15.36 0.68 -0.40
C GLU A 155 -14.56 -0.59 -0.72
N CYS A 156 -13.24 -0.51 -0.63
CA CYS A 156 -12.34 -1.64 -0.91
C CYS A 156 -12.53 -2.81 0.08
N ILE A 157 -12.78 -2.54 1.36
CA ILE A 157 -13.04 -3.57 2.37
C ILE A 157 -14.35 -4.31 2.08
N GLN A 158 -15.40 -3.60 1.64
CA GLN A 158 -16.72 -4.16 1.38
C GLN A 158 -16.78 -5.03 0.12
N VAL A 159 -15.91 -4.78 -0.85
CA VAL A 159 -15.83 -5.60 -2.08
C VAL A 159 -15.22 -6.96 -1.75
N SER A 160 -15.91 -8.05 -2.11
CA SER A 160 -15.37 -9.40 -1.92
C SER A 160 -14.11 -9.61 -2.76
N SER A 161 -13.15 -10.39 -2.25
CA SER A 161 -11.87 -10.67 -2.92
C SER A 161 -12.01 -11.35 -4.30
N ASN A 162 -13.17 -11.96 -4.59
CA ASN A 162 -13.42 -12.69 -5.83
C ASN A 162 -13.74 -11.78 -7.04
N VAL A 163 -13.90 -10.48 -6.85
CA VAL A 163 -14.27 -9.54 -7.92
C VAL A 163 -13.07 -9.09 -8.73
N VAL A 164 -11.87 -9.15 -8.18
CA VAL A 164 -10.66 -8.67 -8.86
C VAL A 164 -9.85 -9.87 -9.35
N ASN A 165 -9.92 -10.16 -10.66
CA ASN A 165 -9.15 -11.23 -11.29
C ASN A 165 -7.91 -10.64 -12.00
N TYR A 166 -6.73 -10.86 -11.42
CA TYR A 166 -5.46 -10.40 -11.98
C TYR A 166 -4.77 -11.43 -12.91
N SER A 167 -5.40 -12.57 -13.24
CA SER A 167 -4.76 -13.66 -13.97
C SER A 167 -4.21 -13.24 -15.35
N GLU A 168 -4.91 -12.36 -16.06
CA GLU A 168 -4.44 -11.83 -17.34
C GLU A 168 -3.26 -10.86 -17.20
N ILE A 169 -3.23 -10.10 -16.09
CA ILE A 169 -2.16 -9.14 -15.82
C ILE A 169 -0.90 -9.85 -15.34
N LYS A 170 -1.03 -10.92 -14.53
CA LYS A 170 0.11 -11.72 -14.08
C LYS A 170 0.99 -12.16 -15.24
N ASN A 171 0.37 -12.59 -16.33
CA ASN A 171 1.09 -13.03 -17.52
C ASN A 171 1.84 -11.88 -18.22
N SER A 172 1.31 -10.64 -18.16
CA SER A 172 1.92 -9.45 -18.80
C SER A 172 3.12 -8.91 -18.01
N TYR A 173 3.15 -9.10 -16.70
CA TYR A 173 4.20 -8.58 -15.80
C TYR A 173 5.16 -9.67 -15.29
N THR A 174 5.14 -10.87 -15.88
CA THR A 174 6.17 -11.88 -15.58
C THR A 174 7.53 -11.40 -16.10
N TYR A 175 8.61 -11.74 -15.37
CA TYR A 175 9.98 -11.38 -15.75
C TYR A 175 10.32 -11.79 -17.20
N SER A 176 9.84 -12.95 -17.64
CA SER A 176 10.01 -13.43 -19.01
C SER A 176 9.34 -12.55 -20.07
N ASN A 177 8.21 -11.91 -19.76
CA ASN A 177 7.53 -11.02 -20.68
C ASN A 177 8.11 -9.59 -20.66
N LEU A 178 8.65 -9.16 -19.54
CA LEU A 178 9.42 -7.90 -19.44
C LEU A 178 10.73 -8.01 -20.23
N VAL A 179 11.42 -9.16 -20.19
CA VAL A 179 12.63 -9.41 -21.00
C VAL A 179 12.30 -9.39 -22.49
N LYS A 180 11.20 -10.04 -22.92
CA LYS A 180 10.76 -10.01 -24.34
C LYS A 180 10.46 -8.60 -24.84
N LEU A 181 9.84 -7.75 -24.03
CA LEU A 181 9.57 -6.35 -24.35
C LEU A 181 10.86 -5.52 -24.50
N LEU A 182 11.93 -5.87 -23.77
CA LEU A 182 13.25 -5.21 -23.90
C LEU A 182 14.02 -5.70 -25.13
N ASP A 183 13.79 -6.95 -25.58
CA ASP A 183 14.43 -7.50 -26.80
C ASP A 183 13.74 -7.00 -28.09
N GLU A 184 12.55 -6.39 -28.00
CA GLU A 184 11.80 -5.80 -29.12
C GLU A 184 12.05 -4.30 -29.31
N LEU A 185 12.86 -3.66 -28.44
CA LEU A 185 13.30 -2.24 -28.50
C LEU A 185 14.70 -2.12 -29.08
#